data_51e995f0e40c9faef1b496929302aa44
#
_entry.id   51e995f0e40c9faef1b496929302aa44
#
_cell.length_a   1.000
_cell.length_b   1.000
_cell.length_c   1.000
_cell.angle_alpha   90.00
_cell.angle_beta   90.00
_cell.angle_gamma   90.00
#
_symmetry.space_group_name_H-M   'P 1'
#
loop_
_entity.id
_entity.type
_entity.pdbx_description
1 polymer ?
#
loop_
_entity_poly.entity_id
_entity_poly.type
_entity_poly.pdbx_seq_one_letter_code
_entity_poly.pdbx_strand_id
1 'polypeptide(L)'
;MQIFQSTTVSWSVDHGRSTMDLLTLDNITFTGDSRFSLVKQNPTNWALVIDGVEARDAGKYICSLETFPKQSLIVYLQVDG
;
A
#
# COMPACT_ATOMS: atom_id res chain seq x y z
N MET A 1 -26.33 17.56 -6.79
CA MET A 1 -25.52 17.25 -5.61
C MET A 1 -24.61 16.10 -5.94
N GLN A 2 -23.37 16.27 -5.66
CA GLN A 2 -22.39 15.22 -5.93
C GLN A 2 -21.99 14.56 -4.64
N ILE A 3 -22.19 13.25 -4.56
CA ILE A 3 -21.80 12.48 -3.39
C ILE A 3 -20.44 11.86 -3.68
N PHE A 4 -19.43 12.28 -2.93
CA PHE A 4 -18.13 11.68 -3.02
C PHE A 4 -18.07 10.52 -2.06
N GLN A 5 -17.91 9.33 -2.60
CA GLN A 5 -17.48 8.22 -1.79
C GLN A 5 -15.99 8.37 -1.58
N SER A 6 -15.61 8.79 -0.40
CA SER A 6 -14.20 8.73 -0.04
C SER A 6 -13.88 7.27 0.19
N THR A 7 -13.21 6.65 -0.76
CA THR A 7 -12.72 5.30 -0.61
C THR A 7 -11.42 5.35 0.16
N THR A 8 -11.39 4.69 1.30
CA THR A 8 -10.16 4.56 2.07
C THR A 8 -9.27 3.53 1.39
N VAL A 9 -8.05 3.93 1.07
CA VAL A 9 -7.03 3.06 0.45
C VAL A 9 -5.91 2.84 1.44
N SER A 10 -5.56 1.57 1.67
CA SER A 10 -4.45 1.24 2.55
C SER A 10 -3.46 0.33 1.84
N TRP A 11 -2.18 0.51 2.14
CA TRP A 11 -1.12 -0.39 1.73
C TRP A 11 -0.53 -1.06 2.97
N SER A 12 -0.40 -2.37 2.90
CA SER A 12 0.20 -3.18 3.96
C SER A 12 1.21 -4.14 3.37
N VAL A 13 2.11 -4.63 4.19
CA VAL A 13 3.10 -5.61 3.74
C VAL A 13 3.15 -6.78 4.72
N ASP A 14 3.23 -7.99 4.15
CA ASP A 14 3.43 -9.23 4.87
C ASP A 14 4.78 -9.81 4.45
N HIS A 15 5.73 -9.84 5.38
CA HIS A 15 7.08 -10.38 5.16
C HIS A 15 7.19 -11.85 5.58
N GLY A 16 6.07 -12.52 5.79
CA GLY A 16 6.07 -13.92 6.24
C GLY A 16 6.12 -14.06 7.76
N ARG A 17 5.95 -12.97 8.48
CA ARG A 17 5.83 -12.98 9.94
C ARG A 17 4.37 -13.15 10.33
N SER A 18 4.10 -13.30 11.61
CA SER A 18 2.75 -13.49 12.10
C SER A 18 1.86 -12.24 12.00
N THR A 19 2.46 -11.07 11.75
CA THR A 19 1.73 -9.81 11.67
C THR A 19 2.05 -9.09 10.36
N MET A 20 1.07 -8.34 9.87
CA MET A 20 1.25 -7.46 8.72
C MET A 20 1.56 -6.04 9.21
N ASP A 21 2.42 -5.34 8.48
CA ASP A 21 2.76 -3.96 8.79
C ASP A 21 1.95 -3.03 7.91
N LEU A 22 1.23 -2.11 8.52
CA LEU A 22 0.51 -1.07 7.80
C LEU A 22 1.50 0.00 7.35
N LEU A 23 1.55 0.24 6.03
CA LEU A 23 2.46 1.23 5.45
C LEU A 23 1.79 2.57 5.27
N THR A 24 0.61 2.59 4.67
CA THR A 24 -0.12 3.82 4.40
C THR A 24 -1.60 3.64 4.63
N LEU A 25 -2.28 4.74 4.96
CA LEU A 25 -3.74 4.82 5.02
C LEU A 25 -4.13 6.15 4.41
N ASP A 26 -4.82 6.11 3.28
CA ASP A 26 -5.09 7.30 2.45
C ASP A 26 -3.78 8.06 2.18
N ASN A 27 -3.72 9.33 2.52
CA ASN A 27 -2.51 10.13 2.30
C ASN A 27 -1.56 10.16 3.51
N ILE A 28 -1.82 9.31 4.50
CA ILE A 28 -0.99 9.25 5.71
C ILE A 28 -0.04 8.08 5.60
N THR A 29 1.24 8.34 5.82
CA THR A 29 2.27 7.30 5.84
C THR A 29 2.60 6.95 7.28
N PHE A 30 2.44 5.67 7.62
CA PHE A 30 2.68 5.16 8.97
C PHE A 30 4.05 4.52 9.14
N THR A 31 4.70 4.16 8.02
CA THR A 31 6.04 3.61 8.12
C THR A 31 7.05 4.70 8.43
N GLY A 32 8.00 4.41 9.29
CA GLY A 32 9.12 5.31 9.57
C GLY A 32 10.21 5.30 8.50
N ASP A 33 10.05 4.49 7.48
CA ASP A 33 11.05 4.33 6.41
C ASP A 33 10.78 5.36 5.33
N SER A 34 11.71 6.30 5.17
CA SER A 34 11.56 7.42 4.23
C SER A 34 11.62 7.00 2.76
N ARG A 35 11.99 5.74 2.47
CA ARG A 35 12.01 5.23 1.10
C ARG A 35 10.61 5.00 0.54
N PHE A 36 9.63 4.84 1.42
CA PHE A 36 8.24 4.60 1.02
C PHE A 36 7.52 5.92 0.83
N SER A 37 6.84 6.04 -0.30
CA SER A 37 6.00 7.20 -0.57
C SER A 37 4.76 6.76 -1.33
N LEU A 38 3.76 7.60 -1.29
CA LEU A 38 2.48 7.34 -1.94
C LEU A 38 2.26 8.39 -3.02
N VAL A 39 1.99 7.93 -4.23
CA VAL A 39 1.68 8.81 -5.36
C VAL A 39 0.23 8.60 -5.76
N LYS A 40 -0.54 9.65 -5.65
CA LYS A 40 -1.94 9.65 -6.06
C LYS A 40 -2.02 10.04 -7.52
N GLN A 41 -2.25 9.06 -8.39
CA GLN A 41 -2.30 9.28 -9.84
C GLN A 41 -3.65 9.84 -10.28
N ASN A 42 -4.71 9.42 -9.60
CA ASN A 42 -6.06 9.94 -9.79
C ASN A 42 -6.87 9.66 -8.52
N PRO A 43 -8.12 10.11 -8.42
CA PRO A 43 -8.89 9.95 -7.17
C PRO A 43 -9.02 8.51 -6.68
N THR A 44 -8.86 7.52 -7.56
CA THR A 44 -9.03 6.12 -7.21
C THR A 44 -7.75 5.30 -7.33
N ASN A 45 -6.66 5.89 -7.79
CA ASN A 45 -5.42 5.14 -8.04
C ASN A 45 -4.27 5.71 -7.22
N TRP A 46 -3.89 5.00 -6.17
CA TRP A 46 -2.81 5.37 -5.26
C TRP A 46 -1.68 4.37 -5.42
N ALA A 47 -0.55 4.83 -5.89
CA ALA A 47 0.62 3.97 -6.10
C ALA A 47 1.59 4.09 -4.94
N LEU A 48 2.03 2.93 -4.43
CA LEU A 48 3.09 2.87 -3.44
C LEU A 48 4.43 2.84 -4.15
N VAL A 49 5.33 3.73 -3.78
CA VAL A 49 6.66 3.83 -4.37
C VAL A 49 7.70 3.51 -3.31
N ILE A 50 8.62 2.62 -3.65
CA ILE A 50 9.76 2.27 -2.81
C ILE A 50 11.01 2.74 -3.52
N ASP A 51 11.67 3.73 -2.97
CA ASP A 51 12.92 4.26 -3.53
C ASP A 51 14.09 3.51 -2.92
N GLY A 52 14.95 2.94 -3.78
CA GLY A 52 16.08 2.16 -3.30
C GLY A 52 15.69 0.81 -2.73
N VAL A 53 15.05 -0.03 -3.56
CA VAL A 53 14.57 -1.35 -3.13
C VAL A 53 15.74 -2.22 -2.65
N GLU A 54 15.56 -2.86 -1.50
CA GLU A 54 16.52 -3.76 -0.90
C GLU A 54 15.92 -5.16 -0.79
N ALA A 55 16.77 -6.17 -0.57
CA ALA A 55 16.32 -7.56 -0.48
C ALA A 55 15.30 -7.75 0.65
N ARG A 56 15.43 -7.00 1.75
CA ARG A 56 14.52 -7.08 2.89
C ARG A 56 13.11 -6.58 2.55
N ASP A 57 12.97 -5.87 1.43
CA ASP A 57 11.66 -5.35 1.01
C ASP A 57 10.80 -6.41 0.34
N ALA A 58 11.35 -7.56 0.01
CA ALA A 58 10.60 -8.65 -0.59
C ALA A 58 9.45 -9.08 0.33
N GLY A 59 8.31 -9.35 -0.27
CA GLY A 59 7.15 -9.77 0.49
C GLY A 59 5.87 -9.62 -0.28
N LYS A 60 4.77 -9.74 0.43
CA LYS A 60 3.42 -9.66 -0.12
C LYS A 60 2.84 -8.30 0.24
N TYR A 61 2.66 -7.46 -0.76
CA TYR A 61 2.10 -6.13 -0.58
C TYR A 61 0.62 -6.16 -0.92
N ILE A 62 -0.19 -5.62 -0.04
CA ILE A 62 -1.64 -5.67 -0.14
C ILE A 62 -2.18 -4.26 -0.18
N CYS A 63 -2.85 -3.92 -1.27
CA CYS A 63 -3.60 -2.67 -1.39
C CYS A 63 -5.06 -2.99 -1.11
N SER A 64 -5.63 -2.39 -0.10
CA SER A 64 -7.03 -2.61 0.27
C SER A 64 -7.84 -1.36 0.03
N LEU A 65 -8.99 -1.56 -0.62
CA LEU A 65 -9.98 -0.51 -0.86
C LEU A 65 -11.18 -0.81 0.01
N GLU A 66 -11.50 0.13 0.88
CA GLU A 66 -12.66 -0.01 1.79
C GLU A 66 -13.94 0.35 1.03
N THR A 67 -14.25 -0.47 0.03
CA THR A 67 -15.48 -0.38 -0.74
C THR A 67 -16.48 -1.42 -0.25
N PHE A 68 -17.67 -1.40 -0.80
CA PHE A 68 -18.66 -2.44 -0.51
C PHE A 68 -19.10 -3.09 -1.83
N PRO A 69 -18.69 -4.37 -2.06
CA PRO A 69 -17.84 -5.20 -1.19
C PRO A 69 -16.37 -4.73 -1.18
N LYS A 70 -15.66 -5.09 -0.11
CA LYS A 70 -14.26 -4.74 0.07
C LYS A 70 -13.42 -5.39 -1.04
N GLN A 71 -12.51 -4.60 -1.61
CA GLN A 71 -11.63 -5.07 -2.66
C GLN A 71 -10.18 -5.00 -2.19
N SER A 72 -9.37 -5.94 -2.66
CA SER A 72 -7.93 -5.91 -2.38
C SER A 72 -7.15 -6.38 -3.59
N LEU A 73 -5.97 -5.78 -3.74
CA LEU A 73 -5.00 -6.13 -4.76
C LEU A 73 -3.75 -6.62 -4.07
N ILE A 74 -3.27 -7.79 -4.47
CA ILE A 74 -2.09 -8.40 -3.88
C ILE A 74 -0.96 -8.38 -4.89
N VAL A 75 0.20 -7.87 -4.47
CA VAL A 75 1.40 -7.80 -5.30
C VAL A 75 2.54 -8.47 -4.54
N TYR A 76 3.16 -9.46 -5.17
CA TYR A 76 4.34 -10.12 -4.61
C TYR A 76 5.58 -9.44 -5.16
N LEU A 77 6.39 -8.90 -4.26
CA LEU A 77 7.65 -8.28 -4.62
C LEU A 77 8.78 -9.28 -4.40
N GLN A 78 9.51 -9.57 -5.47
CA GLN A 78 10.74 -10.36 -5.41
C GLN A 78 11.90 -9.43 -5.72
N VAL A 79 12.96 -9.56 -4.95
CA VAL A 79 14.15 -8.75 -5.13
C VAL A 79 15.31 -9.69 -5.41
N ASP A 80 15.82 -9.60 -6.63
CA ASP A 80 17.01 -10.36 -7.04
C ASP A 80 18.24 -9.53 -6.72
N GLY A 81 19.02 -10.00 -5.76
CA GLY A 81 20.13 -9.22 -5.29
C GLY A 81 21.45 -9.92 -5.36
#